data_d4d8f8ae4d767e9a694338e1d6d907b1
#
_entry.id   d4d8f8ae4d767e9a694338e1d6d907b1
#
_cell.length_a   1.000
_cell.length_b   1.000
_cell.length_c   1.000
_cell.angle_alpha   90.00
_cell.angle_beta   90.00
_cell.angle_gamma   90.00
#
_symmetry.space_group_name_H-M   'P 1'
#
loop_
_entity.id
_entity.type
_entity.pdbx_description
1 polymer ?
#
loop_
_entity_poly.entity_id
_entity_poly.type
_entity_poly.pdbx_seq_one_letter_code
_entity_poly.pdbx_strand_id
1 'polypeptide(L)'
;MVKEKLSKKNWFIITLFCFMGGIAWNTENMYFNTFITNEIYADVSQAAIMGSMEATTAVARMVALSAIAAVLTTFIMGALSDKLKNRKMFISVGYILWGIVTAMFGFITKDNVANLLNLTDETKILGCTVWFVILMDIVMTFMGSTSNDAAFQAWVTDVTVPNQRPIVETVLSVVGTISSFAVTGVGSFAQAGTISYKIFFGGLGIVVTLCGIVGLFLIKDPPRTLQIQSSSNYLSDLFYGFRPSVIKENSRLYLALLSFCFAIVAFQVFYPYLLTYVQYVVIPDNGGVENLLKPSVIITAVVVVVVTLVGIVTLLKLSTKKRGFCLVTGVIVLTLGFLLLSTSTSIYVILVSIVPVVIGNALVNILFGATVKDFMPEGKAGLFQGIRMIFAVMLPMIIGPFIGDMACQHAAQTIVNEVNAEVIVPAKDMFLWAGVVCIFALIPLYFLLKKGFDLKEDSTQEIEKLHEVKI
;
A
#
# COMPACT_ATOMS: atom_id res chain seq x y z
N MET A 1 -33.90 -14.55 -15.43
CA MET A 1 -32.50 -14.71 -15.07
C MET A 1 -32.42 -15.09 -13.60
N VAL A 2 -32.04 -16.33 -13.31
CA VAL A 2 -31.84 -16.80 -11.93
C VAL A 2 -30.66 -16.00 -11.37
N LYS A 3 -30.86 -15.23 -10.29
CA LYS A 3 -29.78 -14.60 -9.53
C LYS A 3 -28.98 -15.75 -8.87
N GLU A 4 -27.95 -16.26 -9.53
CA GLU A 4 -27.01 -17.14 -8.86
C GLU A 4 -26.34 -16.36 -7.73
N LYS A 5 -26.73 -16.66 -6.49
CA LYS A 5 -26.11 -16.08 -5.31
C LYS A 5 -24.75 -16.74 -5.09
N LEU A 6 -23.71 -15.94 -4.80
CA LEU A 6 -22.44 -16.47 -4.37
C LEU A 6 -22.63 -17.45 -3.21
N SER A 7 -22.02 -18.63 -3.29
CA SER A 7 -22.18 -19.66 -2.26
C SER A 7 -21.64 -19.18 -0.90
N LYS A 8 -22.24 -19.62 0.21
CA LYS A 8 -21.74 -19.33 1.57
C LYS A 8 -20.27 -19.74 1.75
N LYS A 9 -19.88 -20.83 1.10
CA LYS A 9 -18.49 -21.33 1.09
C LYS A 9 -17.55 -20.32 0.42
N ASN A 10 -17.89 -19.81 -0.77
CA ASN A 10 -17.08 -18.83 -1.46
C ASN A 10 -16.99 -17.50 -0.69
N TRP A 11 -18.07 -17.06 -0.04
CA TRP A 11 -18.03 -15.89 0.84
C TRP A 11 -17.04 -16.09 2.00
N PHE A 12 -17.07 -17.25 2.64
CA PHE A 12 -16.12 -17.57 3.71
C PHE A 12 -14.68 -17.55 3.22
N ILE A 13 -14.39 -18.16 2.06
CA ILE A 13 -13.04 -18.18 1.48
C ILE A 13 -12.58 -16.76 1.14
N ILE A 14 -13.42 -15.96 0.47
CA ILE A 14 -13.10 -14.57 0.11
C ILE A 14 -12.75 -13.77 1.36
N THR A 15 -13.59 -13.84 2.41
CA THR A 15 -13.38 -13.10 3.66
C THR A 15 -12.12 -13.57 4.39
N LEU A 16 -11.91 -14.89 4.51
CA LEU A 16 -10.76 -15.48 5.20
C LEU A 16 -9.43 -15.09 4.52
N PHE A 17 -9.33 -15.31 3.22
CA PHE A 17 -8.08 -15.04 2.49
C PHE A 17 -7.82 -13.52 2.35
N CYS A 18 -8.85 -12.71 2.23
CA CYS A 18 -8.70 -11.26 2.28
C CYS A 18 -8.18 -10.80 3.65
N PHE A 19 -8.74 -11.34 4.74
CA PHE A 19 -8.32 -10.98 6.10
C PHE A 19 -6.87 -11.41 6.37
N MET A 20 -6.51 -12.66 6.03
CA MET A 20 -5.16 -13.17 6.24
C MET A 20 -4.13 -12.52 5.31
N GLY A 21 -4.48 -12.25 4.06
CA GLY A 21 -3.63 -11.46 3.17
C GLY A 21 -3.42 -10.03 3.66
N GLY A 22 -4.50 -9.41 4.17
CA GLY A 22 -4.41 -8.09 4.81
C GLY A 22 -3.53 -8.09 6.06
N ILE A 23 -3.58 -9.14 6.89
CA ILE A 23 -2.67 -9.30 8.03
C ILE A 23 -1.20 -9.34 7.55
N ALA A 24 -0.88 -10.18 6.57
CA ALA A 24 0.48 -10.34 6.10
C ALA A 24 1.01 -9.04 5.46
N TRP A 25 0.23 -8.39 4.57
CA TRP A 25 0.60 -7.12 3.95
C TRP A 25 0.76 -5.97 4.96
N ASN A 26 -0.13 -5.86 5.96
CA ASN A 26 0.02 -4.81 6.97
C ASN A 26 1.22 -5.08 7.89
N THR A 27 1.55 -6.35 8.16
CA THR A 27 2.78 -6.71 8.91
C THR A 27 4.02 -6.24 8.17
N GLU A 28 4.12 -6.50 6.86
CA GLU A 28 5.20 -6.05 6.00
C GLU A 28 5.28 -4.52 5.97
N ASN A 29 4.21 -3.86 5.58
CA ASN A 29 4.23 -2.42 5.35
C ASN A 29 4.41 -1.56 6.60
N MET A 30 4.13 -2.09 7.80
CA MET A 30 4.17 -1.34 9.04
C MET A 30 5.27 -1.82 9.99
N TYR A 31 5.39 -3.13 10.20
CA TYR A 31 6.22 -3.66 11.28
C TYR A 31 7.62 -4.09 10.86
N PHE A 32 7.87 -4.38 9.59
CA PHE A 32 9.25 -4.59 9.11
C PHE A 32 10.06 -3.31 9.18
N ASN A 33 9.42 -2.16 8.95
CA ASN A 33 10.07 -0.86 9.05
C ASN A 33 10.48 -0.56 10.50
N THR A 34 9.58 -0.81 11.46
CA THR A 34 9.91 -0.63 12.90
C THR A 34 10.89 -1.66 13.41
N PHE A 35 10.85 -2.90 12.90
CA PHE A 35 11.80 -3.95 13.22
C PHE A 35 13.24 -3.54 12.90
N ILE A 36 13.48 -2.90 11.77
CA ILE A 36 14.80 -2.37 11.43
C ILE A 36 15.30 -1.46 12.55
N THR A 37 14.52 -0.45 12.94
CA THR A 37 14.95 0.52 13.94
C THR A 37 15.05 -0.09 15.35
N ASN A 38 14.07 -0.91 15.74
CA ASN A 38 13.92 -1.38 17.12
C ASN A 38 14.77 -2.62 17.46
N GLU A 39 15.14 -3.43 16.46
CA GLU A 39 15.91 -4.67 16.68
C GLU A 39 17.29 -4.61 16.00
N ILE A 40 17.34 -4.19 14.72
CA ILE A 40 18.60 -4.23 13.99
C ILE A 40 19.55 -3.10 14.42
N TYR A 41 19.00 -1.90 14.71
CA TYR A 41 19.78 -0.73 15.13
C TYR A 41 19.79 -0.49 16.65
N ALA A 42 19.17 -1.36 17.46
CA ALA A 42 19.02 -1.18 18.90
C ALA A 42 20.37 -1.11 19.66
N ASP A 43 21.33 -1.94 19.29
CA ASP A 43 22.62 -2.12 19.98
C ASP A 43 23.81 -2.03 19.01
N VAL A 44 23.78 -1.10 18.06
CA VAL A 44 24.82 -0.89 17.03
C VAL A 44 25.65 0.34 17.39
N SER A 45 26.99 0.23 17.27
CA SER A 45 27.90 1.36 17.51
C SER A 45 27.80 2.44 16.44
N GLN A 46 28.14 3.68 16.82
CA GLN A 46 28.15 4.83 15.88
C GLN A 46 29.06 4.58 14.66
N ALA A 47 30.21 3.93 14.89
CA ALA A 47 31.15 3.61 13.82
C ALA A 47 30.54 2.64 12.78
N ALA A 48 29.76 1.66 13.25
CA ALA A 48 29.09 0.71 12.36
C ALA A 48 27.96 1.37 11.55
N ILE A 49 27.19 2.27 12.17
CA ILE A 49 26.14 3.03 11.46
C ILE A 49 26.78 3.88 10.36
N MET A 50 27.79 4.68 10.68
CA MET A 50 28.50 5.55 9.73
C MET A 50 29.19 4.75 8.62
N GLY A 51 29.68 3.55 8.92
CA GLY A 51 30.33 2.68 7.93
C GLY A 51 29.40 1.84 7.08
N SER A 52 28.10 1.78 7.40
CA SER A 52 27.09 0.98 6.68
C SER A 52 26.02 1.87 6.05
N MET A 53 24.86 2.01 6.68
CA MET A 53 23.77 2.89 6.27
C MET A 53 22.88 3.26 7.45
N GLU A 54 22.16 4.36 7.33
CA GLU A 54 21.16 4.79 8.32
C GLU A 54 19.91 3.90 8.29
N ALA A 55 19.20 3.80 9.42
CA ALA A 55 17.98 3.01 9.54
C ALA A 55 16.89 3.46 8.56
N THR A 56 16.73 4.79 8.39
CA THR A 56 15.75 5.36 7.44
C THR A 56 16.08 5.00 5.98
N THR A 57 17.36 4.97 5.62
CA THR A 57 17.83 4.53 4.30
C THR A 57 17.58 3.03 4.07
N ALA A 58 17.78 2.20 5.10
CA ALA A 58 17.49 0.78 5.02
C ALA A 58 16.00 0.53 4.73
N VAL A 59 15.11 1.25 5.41
CA VAL A 59 13.65 1.22 5.17
C VAL A 59 13.33 1.68 3.74
N ALA A 60 13.89 2.79 3.26
CA ALA A 60 13.63 3.28 1.92
C ALA A 60 14.03 2.27 0.84
N ARG A 61 15.21 1.64 0.98
CA ARG A 61 15.68 0.60 0.06
C ARG A 61 14.82 -0.65 0.10
N MET A 62 14.42 -1.09 1.28
CA MET A 62 13.55 -2.25 1.47
C MET A 62 12.23 -2.04 0.74
N VAL A 63 11.51 -0.96 1.02
CA VAL A 63 10.21 -0.65 0.40
C VAL A 63 10.32 -0.50 -1.13
N ALA A 64 11.39 0.14 -1.62
CA ALA A 64 11.59 0.32 -3.06
C ALA A 64 11.84 -1.02 -3.79
N LEU A 65 12.66 -1.90 -3.24
CA LEU A 65 13.00 -3.18 -3.85
C LEU A 65 11.83 -4.16 -3.79
N SER A 66 11.09 -4.18 -2.67
CA SER A 66 9.86 -4.99 -2.56
C SER A 66 8.77 -4.50 -3.53
N ALA A 67 8.61 -3.20 -3.74
CA ALA A 67 7.66 -2.67 -4.72
C ALA A 67 7.97 -3.10 -6.16
N ILE A 68 9.25 -3.13 -6.55
CA ILE A 68 9.67 -3.65 -7.85
C ILE A 68 9.33 -5.15 -7.95
N ALA A 69 9.68 -5.92 -6.91
CA ALA A 69 9.39 -7.34 -6.83
C ALA A 69 7.88 -7.61 -6.90
N ALA A 70 7.05 -6.86 -6.16
CA ALA A 70 5.60 -6.98 -6.16
C ALA A 70 5.00 -6.85 -7.56
N VAL A 71 5.35 -5.77 -8.26
CA VAL A 71 4.79 -5.49 -9.60
C VAL A 71 5.23 -6.52 -10.62
N LEU A 72 6.54 -6.85 -10.68
CA LEU A 72 7.05 -7.85 -11.60
C LEU A 72 6.43 -9.23 -11.33
N THR A 73 6.35 -9.62 -10.06
CA THR A 73 5.77 -10.91 -9.65
C THR A 73 4.29 -10.98 -10.02
N THR A 74 3.50 -9.96 -9.72
CA THR A 74 2.08 -9.94 -10.03
C THR A 74 1.83 -10.15 -11.51
N PHE A 75 2.64 -9.55 -12.39
CA PHE A 75 2.52 -9.74 -13.84
C PHE A 75 2.90 -11.15 -14.27
N ILE A 76 4.09 -11.63 -13.86
CA ILE A 76 4.62 -12.91 -14.29
C ILE A 76 3.73 -14.06 -13.76
N MET A 77 3.43 -14.01 -12.46
CA MET A 77 2.68 -15.09 -11.79
C MET A 77 1.18 -15.04 -12.12
N GLY A 78 0.64 -13.85 -12.41
CA GLY A 78 -0.72 -13.70 -12.94
C GLY A 78 -0.86 -14.45 -14.27
N ALA A 79 0.02 -14.16 -15.23
CA ALA A 79 0.04 -14.82 -16.53
C ALA A 79 0.30 -16.34 -16.39
N LEU A 80 1.21 -16.75 -15.50
CA LEU A 80 1.53 -18.15 -15.25
C LEU A 80 0.34 -18.90 -14.64
N SER A 81 -0.34 -18.32 -13.65
CA SER A 81 -1.53 -18.91 -13.01
C SER A 81 -2.69 -19.09 -14.01
N ASP A 82 -2.82 -18.16 -14.97
CA ASP A 82 -3.79 -18.26 -16.07
C ASP A 82 -3.46 -19.39 -17.02
N LYS A 83 -2.19 -19.50 -17.41
CA LYS A 83 -1.71 -20.55 -18.31
C LYS A 83 -1.84 -21.95 -17.71
N LEU A 84 -1.48 -22.13 -16.44
CA LEU A 84 -1.52 -23.42 -15.73
C LEU A 84 -2.94 -23.80 -15.27
N LYS A 85 -3.90 -22.88 -15.30
CA LYS A 85 -5.31 -23.11 -14.93
C LYS A 85 -5.50 -23.70 -13.53
N ASN A 86 -4.63 -23.38 -12.58
CA ASN A 86 -4.60 -23.96 -11.24
C ASN A 86 -4.41 -22.88 -10.17
N ARG A 87 -5.40 -21.98 -10.04
CA ARG A 87 -5.32 -20.90 -9.06
C ARG A 87 -5.24 -21.39 -7.62
N LYS A 88 -5.93 -22.52 -7.33
CA LYS A 88 -5.92 -23.13 -6.00
C LYS A 88 -4.50 -23.37 -5.49
N MET A 89 -3.61 -23.94 -6.30
CA MET A 89 -2.24 -24.24 -5.88
C MET A 89 -1.44 -22.96 -5.66
N PHE A 90 -1.57 -21.96 -6.57
CA PHE A 90 -0.90 -20.68 -6.40
C PHE A 90 -1.32 -19.94 -5.12
N ILE A 91 -2.61 -19.95 -4.80
CA ILE A 91 -3.12 -19.34 -3.57
C ILE A 91 -2.63 -20.14 -2.36
N SER A 92 -2.95 -21.43 -2.28
CA SER A 92 -2.76 -22.22 -1.06
C SER A 92 -1.28 -22.43 -0.72
N VAL A 93 -0.47 -22.87 -1.70
CA VAL A 93 0.97 -23.05 -1.50
C VAL A 93 1.66 -21.73 -1.29
N GLY A 94 1.24 -20.69 -2.03
CA GLY A 94 1.76 -19.33 -1.84
C GLY A 94 1.54 -18.80 -0.42
N TYR A 95 0.34 -18.95 0.17
CA TYR A 95 0.07 -18.58 1.56
C TYR A 95 0.87 -19.41 2.57
N ILE A 96 1.07 -20.73 2.31
CA ILE A 96 1.93 -21.57 3.16
C ILE A 96 3.36 -21.00 3.17
N LEU A 97 3.94 -20.76 2.00
CA LEU A 97 5.30 -20.26 1.88
C LEU A 97 5.41 -18.82 2.40
N TRP A 98 4.41 -17.97 2.14
CA TRP A 98 4.34 -16.60 2.68
C TRP A 98 4.38 -16.59 4.20
N GLY A 99 3.56 -17.44 4.85
CA GLY A 99 3.57 -17.55 6.30
C GLY A 99 4.89 -18.08 6.87
N ILE A 100 5.52 -19.06 6.22
CA ILE A 100 6.84 -19.57 6.61
C ILE A 100 7.89 -18.45 6.53
N VAL A 101 7.93 -17.71 5.41
CA VAL A 101 8.88 -16.59 5.23
C VAL A 101 8.62 -15.50 6.27
N THR A 102 7.35 -15.16 6.54
CA THR A 102 6.99 -14.20 7.62
C THR A 102 7.53 -14.66 8.97
N ALA A 103 7.38 -15.94 9.32
CA ALA A 103 7.91 -16.47 10.58
C ALA A 103 9.45 -16.42 10.63
N MET A 104 10.13 -16.59 9.50
CA MET A 104 11.59 -16.55 9.41
C MET A 104 12.18 -15.16 9.73
N PHE A 105 11.43 -14.08 9.52
CA PHE A 105 11.88 -12.74 9.92
C PHE A 105 12.27 -12.65 11.39
N GLY A 106 11.56 -13.33 12.29
CA GLY A 106 11.88 -13.36 13.69
C GLY A 106 13.22 -13.99 14.05
N PHE A 107 13.90 -14.61 13.10
CA PHE A 107 15.22 -15.22 13.28
C PHE A 107 16.35 -14.40 12.65
N ILE A 108 16.07 -13.29 12.00
CA ILE A 108 17.07 -12.38 11.45
C ILE A 108 17.59 -11.51 12.59
N THR A 109 18.72 -11.91 13.16
CA THR A 109 19.46 -11.16 14.19
C THR A 109 20.89 -10.96 13.73
N LYS A 110 21.57 -9.95 14.27
CA LYS A 110 22.99 -9.68 13.97
C LYS A 110 23.86 -10.89 14.33
N ASP A 111 23.59 -11.53 15.48
CA ASP A 111 24.34 -12.72 15.93
C ASP A 111 24.17 -13.90 14.97
N ASN A 112 22.94 -14.15 14.51
CA ASN A 112 22.69 -15.24 13.57
C ASN A 112 23.40 -15.00 12.23
N VAL A 113 23.39 -13.75 11.73
CA VAL A 113 24.08 -13.38 10.49
C VAL A 113 25.60 -13.43 10.67
N ALA A 114 26.12 -12.92 11.78
CA ALA A 114 27.54 -12.99 12.12
C ALA A 114 28.04 -14.45 12.16
N ASN A 115 27.31 -15.32 12.84
CA ASN A 115 27.63 -16.75 12.93
C ASN A 115 27.52 -17.45 11.56
N LEU A 116 26.47 -17.15 10.77
CA LEU A 116 26.26 -17.77 9.46
C LEU A 116 27.38 -17.43 8.46
N LEU A 117 27.85 -16.16 8.50
CA LEU A 117 28.84 -15.65 7.56
C LEU A 117 30.26 -15.61 8.14
N ASN A 118 30.45 -16.04 9.40
CA ASN A 118 31.72 -15.96 10.15
C ASN A 118 32.31 -14.54 10.16
N LEU A 119 31.44 -13.52 10.42
CA LEU A 119 31.84 -12.12 10.49
C LEU A 119 32.16 -11.71 11.93
N THR A 120 33.19 -10.86 12.09
CA THR A 120 33.60 -10.28 13.38
C THR A 120 33.56 -8.74 13.36
N ASP A 121 33.49 -8.14 12.18
CA ASP A 121 33.44 -6.70 11.99
C ASP A 121 31.98 -6.23 12.09
N GLU A 122 31.69 -5.37 13.05
CA GLU A 122 30.33 -4.90 13.35
C GLU A 122 29.70 -4.17 12.16
N THR A 123 30.48 -3.37 11.41
CA THR A 123 30.01 -2.67 10.21
C THR A 123 29.54 -3.64 9.14
N LYS A 124 30.30 -4.71 8.91
CA LYS A 124 29.92 -5.76 7.96
C LYS A 124 28.74 -6.55 8.44
N ILE A 125 28.68 -6.87 9.74
CA ILE A 125 27.55 -7.58 10.36
C ILE A 125 26.27 -6.76 10.15
N LEU A 126 26.28 -5.46 10.49
CA LEU A 126 25.12 -4.58 10.27
C LEU A 126 24.71 -4.55 8.81
N GLY A 127 25.65 -4.27 7.91
CA GLY A 127 25.37 -4.18 6.47
C GLY A 127 24.77 -5.47 5.91
N CYS A 128 25.35 -6.63 6.25
CA CYS A 128 24.83 -7.93 5.85
C CYS A 128 23.44 -8.19 6.44
N THR A 129 23.22 -7.88 7.73
CA THR A 129 21.92 -8.10 8.39
C THR A 129 20.82 -7.27 7.71
N VAL A 130 21.09 -5.99 7.41
CA VAL A 130 20.15 -5.15 6.68
C VAL A 130 19.83 -5.73 5.30
N TRP A 131 20.84 -6.21 4.57
CA TRP A 131 20.61 -6.84 3.27
C TRP A 131 19.84 -8.17 3.38
N PHE A 132 20.02 -8.95 4.46
CA PHE A 132 19.22 -10.14 4.74
C PHE A 132 17.75 -9.78 4.98
N VAL A 133 17.48 -8.70 5.74
CA VAL A 133 16.11 -8.18 5.94
C VAL A 133 15.49 -7.81 4.60
N ILE A 134 16.19 -7.01 3.77
CA ILE A 134 15.71 -6.59 2.46
C ILE A 134 15.46 -7.79 1.54
N LEU A 135 16.36 -8.76 1.49
CA LEU A 135 16.21 -9.96 0.67
C LEU A 135 15.00 -10.79 1.11
N MET A 136 14.83 -10.98 2.41
CA MET A 136 13.69 -11.71 2.95
C MET A 136 12.37 -11.01 2.69
N ASP A 137 12.35 -9.66 2.72
CA ASP A 137 11.21 -8.86 2.34
C ASP A 137 10.85 -9.04 0.85
N ILE A 138 11.83 -9.04 -0.04
CA ILE A 138 11.64 -9.34 -1.46
C ILE A 138 11.04 -10.74 -1.66
N VAL A 139 11.54 -11.75 -0.92
CA VAL A 139 11.00 -13.12 -0.99
C VAL A 139 9.58 -13.20 -0.45
N MET A 140 9.31 -12.52 0.66
CA MET A 140 7.97 -12.41 1.24
C MET A 140 6.99 -11.75 0.26
N THR A 141 7.37 -10.62 -0.32
CA THR A 141 6.61 -9.90 -1.34
C THR A 141 6.35 -10.77 -2.58
N PHE A 142 7.35 -11.55 -3.03
CA PHE A 142 7.17 -12.50 -4.13
C PHE A 142 6.07 -13.53 -3.82
N MET A 143 6.05 -14.09 -2.60
CA MET A 143 5.02 -15.07 -2.20
C MET A 143 3.65 -14.41 -2.06
N GLY A 144 3.57 -13.22 -1.44
CA GLY A 144 2.34 -12.44 -1.26
C GLY A 144 1.74 -12.02 -2.60
N SER A 145 2.54 -11.43 -3.48
CA SER A 145 2.08 -10.99 -4.80
C SER A 145 1.67 -12.16 -5.70
N THR A 146 2.35 -13.30 -5.60
CA THR A 146 1.95 -14.53 -6.31
C THR A 146 0.58 -15.02 -5.85
N SER A 147 0.40 -15.14 -4.54
CA SER A 147 -0.77 -15.81 -3.96
C SER A 147 -1.97 -14.89 -3.78
N ASN A 148 -1.75 -13.66 -3.31
CA ASN A 148 -2.82 -12.71 -3.01
C ASN A 148 -3.13 -11.79 -4.20
N ASP A 149 -2.14 -11.03 -4.70
CA ASP A 149 -2.41 -10.01 -5.71
C ASP A 149 -2.72 -10.59 -7.07
N ALA A 150 -2.01 -11.65 -7.47
CA ALA A 150 -2.24 -12.31 -8.75
C ALA A 150 -3.33 -13.39 -8.66
N ALA A 151 -3.08 -14.47 -7.92
CA ALA A 151 -3.93 -15.66 -7.99
C ALA A 151 -5.27 -15.49 -7.27
N PHE A 152 -5.28 -14.92 -6.05
CA PHE A 152 -6.51 -14.75 -5.27
C PHE A 152 -7.44 -13.74 -5.89
N GLN A 153 -6.96 -12.56 -6.31
CA GLN A 153 -7.79 -11.54 -6.96
C GLN A 153 -8.41 -12.07 -8.27
N ALA A 154 -7.64 -12.84 -9.04
CA ALA A 154 -8.15 -13.48 -10.23
C ALA A 154 -9.19 -14.57 -9.91
N TRP A 155 -8.98 -15.37 -8.86
CA TRP A 155 -9.95 -16.37 -8.40
C TRP A 155 -11.26 -15.71 -7.92
N VAL A 156 -11.17 -14.60 -7.18
CA VAL A 156 -12.35 -13.82 -6.77
C VAL A 156 -13.16 -13.38 -8.00
N THR A 157 -12.48 -12.92 -9.04
CA THR A 157 -13.12 -12.53 -10.31
C THR A 157 -13.77 -13.71 -11.00
N ASP A 158 -13.13 -14.88 -11.00
CA ASP A 158 -13.62 -16.09 -11.63
C ASP A 158 -14.88 -16.69 -10.94
N VAL A 159 -15.00 -16.55 -9.60
CA VAL A 159 -16.14 -17.08 -8.83
C VAL A 159 -17.29 -16.09 -8.66
N THR A 160 -17.13 -14.85 -9.11
CA THR A 160 -18.14 -13.79 -8.97
C THR A 160 -18.70 -13.35 -10.32
N VAL A 161 -20.03 -13.17 -10.40
CA VAL A 161 -20.66 -12.55 -11.57
C VAL A 161 -20.58 -11.01 -11.50
N PRO A 162 -20.60 -10.29 -12.64
CA PRO A 162 -20.43 -8.83 -12.67
C PRO A 162 -21.31 -8.06 -11.69
N ASN A 163 -22.57 -8.46 -11.51
CA ASN A 163 -23.51 -7.81 -10.60
C ASN A 163 -23.19 -7.97 -9.11
N GLN A 164 -22.33 -8.94 -8.74
CA GLN A 164 -21.93 -9.20 -7.35
C GLN A 164 -20.60 -8.51 -7.01
N ARG A 165 -19.77 -8.20 -7.99
CA ARG A 165 -18.44 -7.60 -7.81
C ARG A 165 -18.44 -6.35 -6.93
N PRO A 166 -19.36 -5.38 -7.07
CA PRO A 166 -19.36 -4.20 -6.19
C PRO A 166 -19.54 -4.54 -4.71
N ILE A 167 -20.38 -5.53 -4.40
CA ILE A 167 -20.60 -5.98 -3.00
C ILE A 167 -19.35 -6.70 -2.50
N VAL A 168 -18.74 -7.54 -3.33
CA VAL A 168 -17.49 -8.27 -2.97
C VAL A 168 -16.37 -7.27 -2.71
N GLU A 169 -16.15 -6.29 -3.58
CA GLU A 169 -15.13 -5.23 -3.40
C GLU A 169 -15.37 -4.43 -2.10
N THR A 170 -16.63 -4.15 -1.76
CA THR A 170 -16.96 -3.51 -0.49
C THR A 170 -16.55 -4.38 0.70
N VAL A 171 -16.84 -5.68 0.66
CA VAL A 171 -16.43 -6.61 1.71
C VAL A 171 -14.92 -6.71 1.81
N LEU A 172 -14.22 -6.82 0.68
CA LEU A 172 -12.75 -6.85 0.65
C LEU A 172 -12.14 -5.59 1.29
N SER A 173 -12.68 -4.42 0.99
CA SER A 173 -12.22 -3.14 1.58
C SER A 173 -12.45 -3.07 3.09
N VAL A 174 -13.66 -3.48 3.57
CA VAL A 174 -13.97 -3.49 5.01
C VAL A 174 -13.08 -4.50 5.75
N VAL A 175 -12.95 -5.70 5.21
CA VAL A 175 -12.11 -6.77 5.80
C VAL A 175 -10.64 -6.35 5.82
N GLY A 176 -10.14 -5.70 4.77
CA GLY A 176 -8.78 -5.14 4.72
C GLY A 176 -8.56 -4.08 5.82
N THR A 177 -9.54 -3.22 6.06
CA THR A 177 -9.48 -2.25 7.17
C THR A 177 -9.44 -2.94 8.54
N ILE A 178 -10.27 -3.97 8.74
CA ILE A 178 -10.29 -4.75 10.00
C ILE A 178 -8.93 -5.45 10.20
N SER A 179 -8.33 -6.01 9.16
CA SER A 179 -7.01 -6.64 9.26
C SER A 179 -5.90 -5.65 9.64
N SER A 180 -5.95 -4.42 9.15
CA SER A 180 -5.04 -3.34 9.57
C SER A 180 -5.15 -3.05 11.07
N PHE A 181 -6.37 -2.90 11.59
CA PHE A 181 -6.55 -2.69 13.04
C PHE A 181 -6.10 -3.89 13.86
N ALA A 182 -6.36 -5.12 13.40
CA ALA A 182 -5.94 -6.33 14.08
C ALA A 182 -4.40 -6.41 14.19
N VAL A 183 -3.68 -6.14 13.11
CA VAL A 183 -2.21 -6.13 13.09
C VAL A 183 -1.66 -5.01 13.95
N THR A 184 -2.23 -3.79 13.87
CA THR A 184 -1.81 -2.66 14.70
C THR A 184 -2.01 -2.97 16.19
N GLY A 185 -3.14 -3.59 16.56
CA GLY A 185 -3.41 -3.95 17.95
C GLY A 185 -2.42 -4.98 18.51
N VAL A 186 -2.11 -6.04 17.75
CA VAL A 186 -1.14 -7.06 18.20
C VAL A 186 0.30 -6.55 18.10
N GLY A 187 0.62 -5.84 17.04
CA GLY A 187 1.96 -5.32 16.79
C GLY A 187 2.38 -4.22 17.75
N SER A 188 1.42 -3.49 18.37
CA SER A 188 1.74 -2.51 19.41
C SER A 188 2.42 -3.15 20.62
N PHE A 189 2.12 -4.41 20.94
CA PHE A 189 2.81 -5.15 22.02
C PHE A 189 4.27 -5.48 21.65
N ALA A 190 4.55 -5.77 20.37
CA ALA A 190 5.91 -5.96 19.89
C ALA A 190 6.69 -4.64 19.90
N GLN A 191 6.05 -3.56 19.45
CA GLN A 191 6.64 -2.23 19.42
C GLN A 191 6.92 -1.69 20.83
N ALA A 192 6.10 -2.04 21.81
CA ALA A 192 6.29 -1.69 23.21
C ALA A 192 7.31 -2.62 23.95
N GLY A 193 7.89 -3.60 23.25
CA GLY A 193 8.82 -4.57 23.86
C GLY A 193 8.16 -5.60 24.78
N THR A 194 6.81 -5.63 24.87
CA THR A 194 6.07 -6.59 25.71
C THR A 194 6.18 -8.02 25.17
N ILE A 195 6.23 -8.17 23.85
CA ILE A 195 6.52 -9.43 23.17
C ILE A 195 7.68 -9.19 22.20
N SER A 196 8.55 -10.20 22.00
CA SER A 196 9.62 -10.08 21.01
C SER A 196 9.07 -10.10 19.58
N TYR A 197 9.78 -9.44 18.66
CA TYR A 197 9.45 -9.50 17.23
C TYR A 197 9.48 -10.95 16.71
N LYS A 198 10.32 -11.81 17.28
CA LYS A 198 10.34 -13.25 16.97
C LYS A 198 8.99 -13.92 17.26
N ILE A 199 8.37 -13.65 18.41
CA ILE A 199 7.05 -14.18 18.78
C ILE A 199 5.98 -13.58 17.88
N PHE A 200 6.06 -12.27 17.60
CA PHE A 200 5.11 -11.54 16.75
C PHE A 200 5.09 -12.10 15.32
N PHE A 201 6.25 -12.11 14.65
CA PHE A 201 6.35 -12.63 13.28
C PHE A 201 6.11 -14.13 13.20
N GLY A 202 6.58 -14.91 14.19
CA GLY A 202 6.33 -16.34 14.28
C GLY A 202 4.86 -16.67 14.41
N GLY A 203 4.15 -15.99 15.29
CA GLY A 203 2.71 -16.17 15.49
C GLY A 203 1.88 -15.83 14.23
N LEU A 204 2.17 -14.67 13.63
CA LEU A 204 1.51 -14.26 12.38
C LEU A 204 1.81 -15.23 11.23
N GLY A 205 3.07 -15.62 11.08
CA GLY A 205 3.49 -16.57 10.06
C GLY A 205 2.80 -17.94 10.19
N ILE A 206 2.65 -18.45 11.42
CA ILE A 206 1.89 -19.68 11.66
C ILE A 206 0.43 -19.53 11.23
N VAL A 207 -0.23 -18.44 11.59
CA VAL A 207 -1.65 -18.21 11.25
C VAL A 207 -1.83 -18.10 9.72
N VAL A 208 -0.96 -17.39 9.01
CA VAL A 208 -0.97 -17.29 7.54
C VAL A 208 -0.71 -18.65 6.89
N THR A 209 0.25 -19.44 7.41
CA THR A 209 0.54 -20.81 6.95
C THR A 209 -0.69 -21.72 7.11
N LEU A 210 -1.35 -21.70 8.27
CA LEU A 210 -2.55 -22.47 8.52
C LEU A 210 -3.68 -22.08 7.56
N CYS A 211 -3.83 -20.79 7.23
CA CYS A 211 -4.77 -20.34 6.21
C CYS A 211 -4.47 -20.97 4.85
N GLY A 212 -3.22 -21.00 4.44
CA GLY A 212 -2.79 -21.67 3.21
C GLY A 212 -3.12 -23.17 3.19
N ILE A 213 -2.89 -23.86 4.31
CA ILE A 213 -3.26 -25.30 4.47
C ILE A 213 -4.78 -25.47 4.33
N VAL A 214 -5.58 -24.65 5.00
CA VAL A 214 -7.06 -24.63 4.88
C VAL A 214 -7.47 -24.42 3.42
N GLY A 215 -6.75 -23.57 2.70
CA GLY A 215 -6.98 -23.32 1.27
C GLY A 215 -6.88 -24.56 0.40
N LEU A 216 -5.94 -25.48 0.70
CA LEU A 216 -5.81 -26.74 -0.03
C LEU A 216 -7.09 -27.60 -0.01
N PHE A 217 -7.90 -27.49 1.05
CA PHE A 217 -9.14 -28.24 1.21
C PHE A 217 -10.37 -27.45 0.75
N LEU A 218 -10.37 -26.13 0.94
CA LEU A 218 -11.56 -25.31 0.70
C LEU A 218 -11.62 -24.74 -0.71
N ILE A 219 -10.50 -24.28 -1.29
CA ILE A 219 -10.51 -23.62 -2.60
C ILE A 219 -10.77 -24.67 -3.68
N LYS A 220 -11.66 -24.33 -4.61
CA LYS A 220 -11.92 -25.09 -5.84
C LYS A 220 -11.81 -24.11 -7.01
N ASP A 221 -11.09 -24.54 -8.04
CA ASP A 221 -11.08 -23.80 -9.29
C ASP A 221 -12.42 -23.99 -10.01
N PRO A 222 -13.08 -22.89 -10.44
CA PRO A 222 -14.33 -23.00 -11.19
C PRO A 222 -14.09 -23.63 -12.57
N PRO A 223 -15.08 -24.39 -13.12
CA PRO A 223 -14.97 -24.90 -14.48
C PRO A 223 -14.89 -23.75 -15.47
N ARG A 224 -13.80 -23.66 -16.23
CA ARG A 224 -13.55 -22.59 -17.19
C ARG A 224 -14.20 -22.89 -18.52
N THR A 225 -15.43 -22.46 -18.70
CA THR A 225 -16.18 -22.59 -19.97
C THR A 225 -15.97 -21.41 -20.93
N LEU A 226 -15.40 -20.31 -20.47
CA LEU A 226 -15.14 -19.11 -21.29
C LEU A 226 -13.68 -18.65 -21.10
N GLN A 227 -12.79 -19.15 -21.94
CA GLN A 227 -11.43 -18.63 -22.00
C GLN A 227 -11.41 -17.38 -22.87
N ILE A 228 -11.20 -16.22 -22.25
CA ILE A 228 -10.61 -15.08 -22.94
C ILE A 228 -9.16 -15.52 -23.23
N GLN A 229 -8.78 -15.57 -24.50
CA GLN A 229 -7.39 -15.79 -24.90
C GLN A 229 -6.57 -14.62 -24.32
N SER A 230 -5.86 -14.86 -23.22
CA SER A 230 -4.86 -13.91 -22.75
C SER A 230 -3.73 -13.93 -23.79
N SER A 231 -3.41 -12.78 -24.34
CA SER A 231 -2.31 -12.60 -25.28
C SER A 231 -1.01 -13.14 -24.65
N SER A 232 -0.25 -13.91 -25.40
CA SER A 232 0.92 -14.66 -24.94
C SER A 232 2.16 -13.81 -24.60
N ASN A 233 2.09 -12.46 -24.65
CA ASN A 233 3.23 -11.58 -24.48
C ASN A 233 2.94 -10.41 -23.52
N TYR A 234 2.63 -10.71 -22.26
CA TYR A 234 2.28 -9.71 -21.23
C TYR A 234 3.36 -8.62 -21.05
N LEU A 235 4.65 -8.98 -21.09
CA LEU A 235 5.75 -8.01 -20.99
C LEU A 235 5.85 -7.12 -22.23
N SER A 236 5.64 -7.69 -23.42
CA SER A 236 5.59 -6.92 -24.67
C SER A 236 4.44 -5.92 -24.68
N ASP A 237 3.30 -6.32 -24.12
CA ASP A 237 2.11 -5.47 -24.01
C ASP A 237 2.34 -4.32 -23.02
N LEU A 238 3.08 -4.56 -21.93
CA LEU A 238 3.45 -3.51 -20.98
C LEU A 238 4.27 -2.41 -21.66
N PHE A 239 5.32 -2.80 -22.42
CA PHE A 239 6.13 -1.83 -23.18
C PHE A 239 5.35 -1.11 -24.28
N TYR A 240 4.33 -1.76 -24.86
CA TYR A 240 3.44 -1.12 -25.82
C TYR A 240 2.73 0.12 -25.24
N GLY A 241 2.27 0.04 -23.98
CA GLY A 241 1.63 1.16 -23.30
C GLY A 241 2.51 2.39 -23.13
N PHE A 242 3.85 2.23 -23.07
CA PHE A 242 4.79 3.36 -22.96
C PHE A 242 5.22 3.95 -24.30
N ARG A 243 4.71 3.47 -25.42
CA ARG A 243 4.98 4.10 -26.74
C ARG A 243 4.41 5.52 -26.81
N PRO A 244 5.17 6.51 -27.30
CA PRO A 244 4.71 7.90 -27.38
C PRO A 244 3.38 8.09 -28.14
N SER A 245 3.13 7.26 -29.16
CA SER A 245 1.87 7.26 -29.91
C SER A 245 0.68 6.86 -29.01
N VAL A 246 0.84 5.80 -28.19
CA VAL A 246 -0.20 5.31 -27.28
C VAL A 246 -0.47 6.31 -26.17
N ILE A 247 0.59 6.94 -25.61
CA ILE A 247 0.47 8.00 -24.59
C ILE A 247 -0.29 9.20 -25.16
N LYS A 248 0.01 9.62 -26.40
CA LYS A 248 -0.66 10.75 -27.07
C LYS A 248 -2.12 10.46 -27.32
N GLU A 249 -2.44 9.26 -27.80
CA GLU A 249 -3.81 8.79 -28.06
C GLU A 249 -4.63 8.72 -26.77
N ASN A 250 -4.04 8.19 -25.68
CA ASN A 250 -4.71 8.02 -24.37
C ASN A 250 -4.30 9.10 -23.36
N SER A 251 -4.06 10.32 -23.80
CA SER A 251 -3.46 11.38 -22.97
C SER A 251 -4.27 11.74 -21.73
N ARG A 252 -5.61 11.59 -21.73
CA ARG A 252 -6.46 11.80 -20.54
C ARG A 252 -6.14 10.75 -19.45
N LEU A 253 -5.99 9.48 -19.85
CA LEU A 253 -5.62 8.40 -18.95
C LEU A 253 -4.26 8.65 -18.29
N TYR A 254 -3.22 8.99 -19.08
CA TYR A 254 -1.87 9.23 -18.55
C TYR A 254 -1.79 10.48 -17.68
N LEU A 255 -2.56 11.53 -17.97
CA LEU A 255 -2.66 12.70 -17.09
C LEU A 255 -3.34 12.35 -15.76
N ALA A 256 -4.40 11.52 -15.78
CA ALA A 256 -5.04 11.02 -14.58
C ALA A 256 -4.09 10.13 -13.75
N LEU A 257 -3.38 9.20 -14.41
CA LEU A 257 -2.39 8.33 -13.76
C LEU A 257 -1.23 9.13 -13.15
N LEU A 258 -0.75 10.16 -13.84
CA LEU A 258 0.36 11.00 -13.34
C LEU A 258 -0.07 11.83 -12.14
N SER A 259 -1.28 12.43 -12.17
CA SER A 259 -1.84 13.13 -10.99
C SER A 259 -2.00 12.19 -9.80
N PHE A 260 -2.53 11.00 -10.05
CA PHE A 260 -2.71 9.98 -9.02
C PHE A 260 -1.37 9.52 -8.45
N CYS A 261 -0.36 9.32 -9.32
CA CYS A 261 0.99 8.97 -8.93
C CYS A 261 1.58 9.98 -7.94
N PHE A 262 1.58 11.28 -8.25
CA PHE A 262 2.10 12.31 -7.35
C PHE A 262 1.40 12.31 -5.99
N ALA A 263 0.08 12.15 -5.96
CA ALA A 263 -0.67 12.13 -4.71
C ALA A 263 -0.33 10.88 -3.86
N ILE A 264 -0.13 9.71 -4.50
CA ILE A 264 0.30 8.50 -3.77
C ILE A 264 1.77 8.58 -3.38
N VAL A 265 2.66 9.15 -4.21
CA VAL A 265 4.06 9.43 -3.81
C VAL A 265 4.08 10.25 -2.53
N ALA A 266 3.26 11.31 -2.46
CA ALA A 266 3.16 12.15 -1.26
C ALA A 266 2.77 11.34 -0.01
N PHE A 267 1.85 10.39 -0.14
CA PHE A 267 1.49 9.48 0.95
C PHE A 267 2.66 8.56 1.33
N GLN A 268 3.38 8.03 0.35
CA GLN A 268 4.51 7.12 0.58
C GLN A 268 5.76 7.81 1.15
N VAL A 269 5.85 9.15 1.13
CA VAL A 269 6.94 9.90 1.76
C VAL A 269 7.03 9.60 3.26
N PHE A 270 5.89 9.50 3.95
CA PHE A 270 5.86 9.32 5.40
C PHE A 270 5.35 7.94 5.84
N TYR A 271 4.56 7.26 5.02
CA TYR A 271 3.85 6.03 5.43
C TYR A 271 4.77 4.93 5.96
N PRO A 272 5.93 4.62 5.34
CA PRO A 272 6.86 3.62 5.86
C PRO A 272 7.47 3.98 7.23
N TYR A 273 7.52 5.25 7.54
CA TYR A 273 8.16 5.81 8.74
C TYR A 273 7.15 6.14 9.85
N LEU A 274 5.85 6.02 9.57
CA LEU A 274 4.79 6.54 10.44
C LEU A 274 4.82 5.93 11.85
N LEU A 275 4.94 4.61 11.98
CA LEU A 275 4.96 3.95 13.29
C LEU A 275 6.20 4.32 14.11
N THR A 276 7.36 4.36 13.47
CA THR A 276 8.62 4.78 14.09
C THR A 276 8.54 6.24 14.53
N TYR A 277 7.94 7.12 13.71
CA TYR A 277 7.70 8.52 14.08
C TYR A 277 6.78 8.65 15.29
N VAL A 278 5.69 7.89 15.33
CA VAL A 278 4.79 7.90 16.48
C VAL A 278 5.51 7.44 17.74
N GLN A 279 6.29 6.36 17.66
CA GLN A 279 7.00 5.77 18.77
C GLN A 279 8.07 6.71 19.36
N TYR A 280 8.91 7.27 18.51
CA TYR A 280 10.10 8.00 18.94
C TYR A 280 9.96 9.52 19.00
N VAL A 281 8.90 10.07 18.42
CA VAL A 281 8.67 11.52 18.39
C VAL A 281 7.34 11.88 19.05
N VAL A 282 6.22 11.35 18.54
CA VAL A 282 4.90 11.78 19.02
C VAL A 282 4.68 11.38 20.47
N ILE A 283 4.96 10.14 20.85
CA ILE A 283 4.74 9.65 22.23
C ILE A 283 5.62 10.41 23.23
N PRO A 284 6.95 10.53 23.04
CA PRO A 284 7.79 11.30 23.97
C PRO A 284 7.43 12.78 24.06
N ASP A 285 7.22 13.46 22.94
CA ASP A 285 6.90 14.89 22.91
C ASP A 285 5.55 15.24 23.59
N ASN A 286 4.67 14.25 23.72
CA ASN A 286 3.39 14.41 24.42
C ASN A 286 3.40 13.85 25.85
N GLY A 287 4.58 13.54 26.40
CA GLY A 287 4.76 13.10 27.80
C GLY A 287 4.36 11.64 28.04
N GLY A 288 4.51 10.80 27.04
CA GLY A 288 4.32 9.33 27.14
C GLY A 288 2.90 8.87 26.82
N VAL A 289 2.74 7.56 26.79
CA VAL A 289 1.48 6.87 26.43
C VAL A 289 0.34 7.25 27.38
N GLU A 290 0.60 7.43 28.66
CA GLU A 290 -0.42 7.80 29.67
C GLU A 290 -1.14 9.10 29.30
N ASN A 291 -0.40 10.08 28.77
CA ASN A 291 -0.97 11.35 28.34
C ASN A 291 -1.83 11.19 27.08
N LEU A 292 -1.50 10.29 26.19
CA LEU A 292 -2.30 9.99 25.00
C LEU A 292 -3.63 9.27 25.34
N LEU A 293 -3.71 8.61 26.49
CA LEU A 293 -4.92 7.96 27.00
C LEU A 293 -5.81 8.88 27.83
N LYS A 294 -5.48 10.16 27.97
CA LYS A 294 -6.34 11.12 28.69
C LYS A 294 -7.71 11.24 28.01
N PRO A 295 -8.79 11.36 28.82
CA PRO A 295 -10.16 11.49 28.29
C PRO A 295 -10.31 12.59 27.23
N SER A 296 -9.61 13.73 27.39
CA SER A 296 -9.63 14.83 26.41
C SER A 296 -9.08 14.41 25.04
N VAL A 297 -7.99 13.64 25.00
CA VAL A 297 -7.41 13.13 23.75
C VAL A 297 -8.35 12.11 23.10
N ILE A 298 -8.89 11.19 23.88
CA ILE A 298 -9.84 10.17 23.39
C ILE A 298 -11.10 10.83 22.83
N ILE A 299 -11.69 11.81 23.54
CA ILE A 299 -12.87 12.54 23.05
C ILE A 299 -12.54 13.26 21.76
N THR A 300 -11.39 13.94 21.69
CA THR A 300 -10.94 14.61 20.45
C THR A 300 -10.79 13.61 19.31
N ALA A 301 -10.18 12.45 19.54
CA ALA A 301 -10.04 11.41 18.54
C ALA A 301 -11.40 10.89 18.03
N VAL A 302 -12.37 10.67 18.91
CA VAL A 302 -13.74 10.27 18.54
C VAL A 302 -14.41 11.34 17.68
N VAL A 303 -14.31 12.62 18.07
CA VAL A 303 -14.85 13.75 17.27
C VAL A 303 -14.21 13.79 15.89
N VAL A 304 -12.88 13.65 15.81
CA VAL A 304 -12.11 13.57 14.56
C VAL A 304 -12.63 12.47 13.65
N VAL A 305 -12.85 11.26 14.18
CA VAL A 305 -13.39 10.14 13.38
C VAL A 305 -14.76 10.47 12.83
N VAL A 306 -15.67 10.99 13.65
CA VAL A 306 -17.04 11.35 13.23
C VAL A 306 -17.00 12.43 12.15
N VAL A 307 -16.25 13.51 12.36
CA VAL A 307 -16.10 14.62 11.38
C VAL A 307 -15.52 14.12 10.06
N THR A 308 -14.53 13.24 10.12
CA THR A 308 -13.89 12.65 8.95
C THR A 308 -14.89 11.80 8.14
N LEU A 309 -15.66 10.93 8.80
CA LEU A 309 -16.66 10.09 8.13
C LEU A 309 -17.75 10.94 7.46
N VAL A 310 -18.27 11.95 8.17
CA VAL A 310 -19.28 12.87 7.62
C VAL A 310 -18.70 13.64 6.42
N GLY A 311 -17.46 14.11 6.52
CA GLY A 311 -16.77 14.81 5.43
C GLY A 311 -16.61 13.94 4.18
N ILE A 312 -16.13 12.71 4.33
CA ILE A 312 -15.99 11.75 3.22
C ILE A 312 -17.34 11.50 2.54
N VAL A 313 -18.39 11.15 3.31
CA VAL A 313 -19.73 10.85 2.75
C VAL A 313 -20.30 12.07 2.00
N THR A 314 -20.16 13.27 2.58
CA THR A 314 -20.66 14.50 1.97
C THR A 314 -19.96 14.80 0.65
N LEU A 315 -18.64 14.73 0.61
CA LEU A 315 -17.86 15.03 -0.58
C LEU A 315 -18.00 13.95 -1.66
N LEU A 316 -18.16 12.68 -1.29
CA LEU A 316 -18.47 11.62 -2.24
C LEU A 316 -19.85 11.81 -2.89
N LYS A 317 -20.88 12.23 -2.13
CA LYS A 317 -22.19 12.60 -2.72
C LYS A 317 -22.06 13.78 -3.68
N LEU A 318 -21.25 14.79 -3.36
CA LEU A 318 -21.00 15.93 -4.25
C LEU A 318 -20.25 15.52 -5.52
N SER A 319 -19.37 14.54 -5.44
CA SER A 319 -18.55 14.10 -6.58
C SER A 319 -19.36 13.47 -7.70
N THR A 320 -20.56 12.97 -7.45
CA THR A 320 -21.46 12.45 -8.47
C THR A 320 -21.92 13.53 -9.45
N LYS A 321 -21.94 14.80 -9.02
CA LYS A 321 -22.35 15.97 -9.83
C LYS A 321 -21.18 16.83 -10.31
N LYS A 322 -20.09 16.89 -9.54
CA LYS A 322 -18.94 17.79 -9.76
C LYS A 322 -17.60 17.09 -9.55
N ARG A 323 -17.35 16.02 -10.30
CA ARG A 323 -16.18 15.15 -10.11
C ARG A 323 -14.84 15.88 -10.23
N GLY A 324 -14.67 16.71 -11.27
CA GLY A 324 -13.44 17.48 -11.45
C GLY A 324 -13.16 18.43 -10.30
N PHE A 325 -14.18 19.12 -9.80
CA PHE A 325 -14.05 19.97 -8.61
C PHE A 325 -13.64 19.16 -7.37
N CYS A 326 -14.26 18.01 -7.14
CA CYS A 326 -13.94 17.16 -5.99
C CYS A 326 -12.52 16.56 -6.07
N LEU A 327 -11.99 16.29 -7.27
CA LEU A 327 -10.60 15.86 -7.46
C LEU A 327 -9.61 16.96 -7.05
N VAL A 328 -9.82 18.19 -7.51
CA VAL A 328 -8.97 19.34 -7.12
C VAL A 328 -9.07 19.57 -5.62
N THR A 329 -10.28 19.59 -5.07
CA THR A 329 -10.51 19.77 -3.63
C THR A 329 -9.82 18.67 -2.84
N GLY A 330 -9.89 17.41 -3.27
CA GLY A 330 -9.23 16.28 -2.63
C GLY A 330 -7.71 16.45 -2.53
N VAL A 331 -7.07 16.87 -3.63
CA VAL A 331 -5.61 17.14 -3.64
C VAL A 331 -5.25 18.34 -2.74
N ILE A 332 -6.02 19.43 -2.79
CA ILE A 332 -5.77 20.62 -1.96
C ILE A 332 -5.94 20.29 -0.48
N VAL A 333 -7.05 19.61 -0.11
CA VAL A 333 -7.33 19.22 1.28
C VAL A 333 -6.25 18.27 1.81
N LEU A 334 -5.80 17.31 0.99
CA LEU A 334 -4.69 16.42 1.34
C LEU A 334 -3.39 17.18 1.57
N THR A 335 -3.06 18.12 0.69
CA THR A 335 -1.88 18.97 0.80
C THR A 335 -1.91 19.81 2.09
N LEU A 336 -3.04 20.45 2.36
CA LEU A 336 -3.22 21.25 3.58
C LEU A 336 -3.07 20.40 4.84
N GLY A 337 -3.59 19.16 4.81
CA GLY A 337 -3.43 18.20 5.90
C GLY A 337 -1.95 17.86 6.17
N PHE A 338 -1.17 17.60 5.13
CA PHE A 338 0.27 17.35 5.28
C PHE A 338 1.02 18.57 5.79
N LEU A 339 0.72 19.76 5.28
CA LEU A 339 1.33 21.00 5.76
C LEU A 339 0.98 21.25 7.23
N LEU A 340 -0.24 20.99 7.68
CA LEU A 340 -0.61 21.07 9.09
C LEU A 340 0.16 20.06 9.96
N LEU A 341 0.31 18.80 9.51
CA LEU A 341 1.10 17.80 10.22
C LEU A 341 2.56 18.21 10.39
N SER A 342 3.14 18.95 9.44
CA SER A 342 4.52 19.40 9.52
C SER A 342 4.75 20.51 10.56
N THR A 343 3.70 21.15 11.08
CA THR A 343 3.84 22.31 11.98
C THR A 343 4.18 21.92 13.42
N SER A 344 3.66 20.80 13.93
CA SER A 344 3.76 20.46 15.34
C SER A 344 3.70 18.95 15.59
N THR A 345 4.36 18.53 16.67
CA THR A 345 4.30 17.16 17.21
C THR A 345 3.21 16.98 18.27
N SER A 346 2.49 18.07 18.63
CA SER A 346 1.39 18.00 19.60
C SER A 346 0.26 17.09 19.14
N ILE A 347 -0.18 16.18 20.02
CA ILE A 347 -1.23 15.21 19.69
C ILE A 347 -2.54 15.86 19.22
N TYR A 348 -2.90 17.02 19.76
CA TYR A 348 -4.11 17.74 19.35
C TYR A 348 -4.00 18.29 17.91
N VAL A 349 -2.82 18.83 17.54
CA VAL A 349 -2.57 19.29 16.18
C VAL A 349 -2.57 18.12 15.22
N ILE A 350 -1.93 17.00 15.59
CA ILE A 350 -1.93 15.77 14.79
C ILE A 350 -3.36 15.27 14.56
N LEU A 351 -4.17 15.16 15.62
CA LEU A 351 -5.56 14.70 15.52
C LEU A 351 -6.41 15.59 14.59
N VAL A 352 -6.28 16.91 14.71
CA VAL A 352 -7.00 17.86 13.83
C VAL A 352 -6.50 17.73 12.38
N SER A 353 -5.20 17.56 12.18
CA SER A 353 -4.58 17.44 10.85
C SER A 353 -4.91 16.10 10.15
N ILE A 354 -5.21 15.05 10.90
CA ILE A 354 -5.66 13.76 10.34
C ILE A 354 -6.98 13.93 9.57
N VAL A 355 -7.87 14.84 9.97
CA VAL A 355 -9.15 15.09 9.28
C VAL A 355 -8.94 15.39 7.78
N PRO A 356 -8.23 16.47 7.42
CA PRO A 356 -7.98 16.77 6.01
C PRO A 356 -7.12 15.71 5.31
N VAL A 357 -6.16 15.07 5.99
CA VAL A 357 -5.36 13.99 5.40
C VAL A 357 -6.23 12.81 4.99
N VAL A 358 -7.08 12.31 5.89
CA VAL A 358 -7.91 11.12 5.61
C VAL A 358 -9.00 11.43 4.60
N ILE A 359 -9.65 12.59 4.70
CA ILE A 359 -10.65 13.03 3.72
C ILE A 359 -10.02 13.18 2.33
N GLY A 360 -8.91 13.90 2.24
CA GLY A 360 -8.18 14.13 0.99
C GLY A 360 -7.69 12.83 0.36
N ASN A 361 -7.09 11.94 1.16
CA ASN A 361 -6.62 10.64 0.70
C ASN A 361 -7.77 9.74 0.20
N ALA A 362 -8.90 9.71 0.90
CA ALA A 362 -10.08 8.96 0.48
C ALA A 362 -10.63 9.48 -0.87
N LEU A 363 -10.77 10.80 -1.02
CA LEU A 363 -11.21 11.41 -2.28
C LEU A 363 -10.24 11.11 -3.43
N VAL A 364 -8.94 11.27 -3.20
CA VAL A 364 -7.91 10.98 -4.19
C VAL A 364 -8.00 9.53 -4.65
N ASN A 365 -7.96 8.57 -3.72
CA ASN A 365 -7.99 7.15 -4.09
C ASN A 365 -9.29 6.74 -4.80
N ILE A 366 -10.44 7.16 -4.30
CA ILE A 366 -11.74 6.77 -4.86
C ILE A 366 -11.95 7.44 -6.23
N LEU A 367 -11.73 8.75 -6.32
CA LEU A 367 -12.06 9.49 -7.54
C LEU A 367 -11.05 9.30 -8.66
N PHE A 368 -9.73 9.28 -8.36
CA PHE A 368 -8.74 8.93 -9.38
C PHE A 368 -8.85 7.48 -9.80
N GLY A 369 -9.08 6.56 -8.85
CA GLY A 369 -9.30 5.15 -9.16
C GLY A 369 -10.46 4.94 -10.14
N ALA A 370 -11.58 5.65 -9.93
CA ALA A 370 -12.71 5.63 -10.83
C ALA A 370 -12.39 6.32 -12.17
N THR A 371 -11.74 7.50 -12.15
CA THR A 371 -11.36 8.26 -13.35
C THR A 371 -10.42 7.47 -14.26
N VAL A 372 -9.42 6.82 -13.69
CA VAL A 372 -8.49 5.96 -14.44
C VAL A 372 -9.24 4.80 -15.11
N LYS A 373 -10.19 4.18 -14.41
CA LYS A 373 -11.01 3.09 -14.98
C LYS A 373 -11.89 3.59 -16.14
N ASP A 374 -12.46 4.78 -16.02
CA ASP A 374 -13.34 5.36 -17.05
C ASP A 374 -12.58 5.75 -18.33
N PHE A 375 -11.29 6.10 -18.19
CA PHE A 375 -10.44 6.44 -19.35
C PHE A 375 -9.69 5.24 -19.93
N MET A 376 -9.84 4.03 -19.36
CA MET A 376 -9.23 2.84 -19.94
C MET A 376 -9.90 2.45 -21.25
N PRO A 377 -9.13 2.24 -22.35
CA PRO A 377 -9.69 1.80 -23.62
C PRO A 377 -10.37 0.43 -23.50
N GLU A 378 -11.52 0.31 -24.14
CA GLU A 378 -12.26 -0.94 -24.23
C GLU A 378 -11.42 -2.04 -24.92
N GLY A 379 -11.50 -3.26 -24.41
CA GLY A 379 -10.75 -4.42 -24.94
C GLY A 379 -9.26 -4.48 -24.57
N LYS A 380 -8.68 -3.43 -23.92
CA LYS A 380 -7.28 -3.39 -23.48
C LYS A 380 -7.12 -3.20 -21.95
N ALA A 381 -8.17 -3.50 -21.18
CA ALA A 381 -8.22 -3.24 -19.76
C ALA A 381 -7.06 -3.93 -18.98
N GLY A 382 -6.67 -5.15 -19.34
CA GLY A 382 -5.55 -5.86 -18.69
C GLY A 382 -4.21 -5.15 -18.87
N LEU A 383 -3.90 -4.67 -20.08
CA LEU A 383 -2.71 -3.89 -20.38
C LEU A 383 -2.63 -2.62 -19.53
N PHE A 384 -3.71 -1.83 -19.55
CA PHE A 384 -3.74 -0.55 -18.83
C PHE A 384 -3.85 -0.71 -17.32
N GLN A 385 -4.36 -1.84 -16.82
CA GLN A 385 -4.28 -2.17 -15.40
C GLN A 385 -2.82 -2.37 -14.95
N GLY A 386 -1.99 -2.98 -15.81
CA GLY A 386 -0.56 -3.09 -15.56
C GLY A 386 0.14 -1.73 -15.50
N ILE A 387 -0.16 -0.85 -16.43
CA ILE A 387 0.37 0.53 -16.42
C ILE A 387 -0.09 1.26 -15.15
N ARG A 388 -1.35 1.09 -14.75
CA ARG A 388 -1.86 1.63 -13.48
C ARG A 388 -1.04 1.16 -12.29
N MET A 389 -0.66 -0.13 -12.21
CA MET A 389 0.16 -0.64 -11.10
C MET A 389 1.54 0.03 -11.04
N ILE A 390 2.14 0.35 -12.19
CA ILE A 390 3.39 1.09 -12.22
C ILE A 390 3.21 2.49 -11.62
N PHE A 391 2.18 3.23 -12.03
CA PHE A 391 1.94 4.60 -11.56
C PHE A 391 1.35 4.68 -10.14
N ALA A 392 0.54 3.72 -9.72
CA ALA A 392 -0.17 3.76 -8.45
C ALA A 392 0.50 2.94 -7.33
N VAL A 393 1.48 2.07 -7.66
CA VAL A 393 2.15 1.23 -6.67
C VAL A 393 3.67 1.37 -6.79
N MET A 394 4.27 0.95 -7.92
CA MET A 394 5.71 0.84 -8.05
C MET A 394 6.42 2.19 -7.91
N LEU A 395 6.07 3.18 -8.74
CA LEU A 395 6.71 4.50 -8.69
C LEU A 395 6.53 5.21 -7.34
N PRO A 396 5.32 5.23 -6.74
CA PRO A 396 5.14 5.80 -5.41
C PRO A 396 5.97 5.14 -4.32
N MET A 397 6.02 3.82 -4.27
CA MET A 397 6.78 3.08 -3.26
C MET A 397 8.30 3.12 -3.49
N ILE A 398 8.76 3.49 -4.69
CA ILE A 398 10.18 3.77 -4.94
C ILE A 398 10.51 5.21 -4.55
N ILE A 399 9.78 6.18 -5.10
CA ILE A 399 10.14 7.60 -4.99
C ILE A 399 9.81 8.16 -3.60
N GLY A 400 8.64 7.81 -3.04
CA GLY A 400 8.17 8.36 -1.76
C GLY A 400 9.13 8.10 -0.61
N PRO A 401 9.50 6.85 -0.31
CA PRO A 401 10.39 6.54 0.81
C PRO A 401 11.78 7.19 0.71
N PHE A 402 12.34 7.33 -0.50
CA PHE A 402 13.61 8.06 -0.66
C PHE A 402 13.47 9.57 -0.36
N ILE A 403 12.35 10.19 -0.73
CA ILE A 403 12.09 11.59 -0.34
C ILE A 403 11.93 11.68 1.18
N GLY A 404 11.23 10.72 1.80
CA GLY A 404 11.08 10.62 3.25
C GLY A 404 12.42 10.45 3.98
N ASP A 405 13.28 9.55 3.49
CA ASP A 405 14.63 9.35 4.00
C ASP A 405 15.47 10.63 3.93
N MET A 406 15.50 11.29 2.77
CA MET A 406 16.19 12.57 2.60
C MET A 406 15.68 13.64 3.59
N ALA A 407 14.36 13.70 3.80
CA ALA A 407 13.76 14.62 4.76
C ALA A 407 14.20 14.32 6.21
N CYS A 408 14.24 13.05 6.58
CA CYS A 408 14.68 12.60 7.91
C CYS A 408 16.17 12.88 8.13
N GLN A 409 17.02 12.58 7.16
CA GLN A 409 18.46 12.87 7.23
C GLN A 409 18.74 14.38 7.30
N HIS A 410 18.01 15.20 6.55
CA HIS A 410 18.14 16.65 6.59
C HIS A 410 17.70 17.23 7.95
N ALA A 411 16.63 16.71 8.54
CA ALA A 411 16.16 17.12 9.86
C ALA A 411 17.11 16.68 10.99
N ALA A 412 17.89 15.61 10.75
CA ALA A 412 18.87 15.04 11.66
C ALA A 412 18.33 14.78 13.09
N GLN A 413 17.05 14.39 13.19
CA GLN A 413 16.46 14.01 14.47
C GLN A 413 16.98 12.64 14.86
N THR A 414 17.59 12.52 16.04
CA THR A 414 18.22 11.27 16.51
C THR A 414 17.60 10.81 17.83
N ILE A 415 17.72 9.50 18.07
CA ILE A 415 17.55 8.86 19.36
C ILE A 415 18.89 8.21 19.76
N VAL A 416 19.08 8.01 21.05
CA VAL A 416 20.23 7.27 21.56
C VAL A 416 19.83 5.82 21.76
N ASN A 417 20.55 4.90 21.13
CA ASN A 417 20.33 3.45 21.27
C ASN A 417 20.98 2.87 22.54
N GLU A 418 20.90 1.56 22.76
CA GLU A 418 21.39 0.88 23.96
C GLU A 418 22.90 1.01 24.20
N VAL A 419 23.69 1.28 23.15
CA VAL A 419 25.15 1.46 23.23
C VAL A 419 25.59 2.91 23.09
N ASN A 420 24.69 3.85 23.35
CA ASN A 420 24.92 5.30 23.26
C ASN A 420 25.29 5.81 21.85
N ALA A 421 24.89 5.12 20.79
CA ALA A 421 25.00 5.63 19.43
C ALA A 421 23.75 6.40 19.02
N GLU A 422 23.94 7.43 18.18
CA GLU A 422 22.84 8.21 17.62
C GLU A 422 22.29 7.52 16.38
N VAL A 423 20.99 7.23 16.40
CA VAL A 423 20.25 6.65 15.26
C VAL A 423 19.28 7.67 14.75
N ILE A 424 19.34 7.97 13.45
CA ILE A 424 18.38 8.88 12.80
C ILE A 424 16.98 8.25 12.79
N VAL A 425 16.01 9.01 13.32
CA VAL A 425 14.59 8.63 13.34
C VAL A 425 13.77 9.59 12.48
N PRO A 426 12.57 9.16 12.07
CA PRO A 426 11.69 9.99 11.26
C PRO A 426 11.34 11.30 11.96
N ALA A 427 11.33 12.40 11.20
CA ALA A 427 11.01 13.75 11.67
C ALA A 427 9.73 14.27 11.02
N LYS A 428 9.09 15.27 11.64
CA LYS A 428 7.87 15.92 11.11
C LYS A 428 8.08 16.55 9.73
N ASP A 429 9.32 16.86 9.36
CA ASP A 429 9.70 17.44 8.07
C ASP A 429 9.30 16.57 6.87
N MET A 430 9.17 15.25 7.06
CA MET A 430 8.65 14.35 6.03
C MET A 430 7.24 14.74 5.56
N PHE A 431 6.40 15.31 6.45
CA PHE A 431 5.06 15.78 6.08
C PHE A 431 5.11 17.05 5.25
N LEU A 432 6.10 17.94 5.48
CA LEU A 432 6.31 19.12 4.63
C LEU A 432 6.62 18.67 3.19
N TRP A 433 7.56 17.73 3.02
CA TRP A 433 7.91 17.20 1.71
C TRP A 433 6.77 16.43 1.06
N ALA A 434 5.98 15.68 1.85
CA ALA A 434 4.74 15.08 1.37
C ALA A 434 3.77 16.14 0.80
N GLY A 435 3.59 17.26 1.51
CA GLY A 435 2.78 18.38 1.02
C GLY A 435 3.32 19.00 -0.27
N VAL A 436 4.63 19.23 -0.36
CA VAL A 436 5.29 19.77 -1.57
C VAL A 436 5.06 18.82 -2.77
N VAL A 437 5.27 17.51 -2.59
CA VAL A 437 5.06 16.54 -3.67
C VAL A 437 3.58 16.48 -4.08
N CYS A 438 2.65 16.56 -3.12
CA CYS A 438 1.22 16.52 -3.38
C CYS A 438 0.75 17.68 -4.28
N ILE A 439 1.33 18.88 -4.13
CA ILE A 439 1.01 20.04 -4.97
C ILE A 439 1.28 19.75 -6.46
N PHE A 440 2.33 18.99 -6.77
CA PHE A 440 2.63 18.63 -8.16
C PHE A 440 1.54 17.82 -8.83
N ALA A 441 0.67 17.14 -8.06
CA ALA A 441 -0.50 16.45 -8.62
C ALA A 441 -1.49 17.41 -9.32
N LEU A 442 -1.51 18.68 -8.94
CA LEU A 442 -2.38 19.70 -9.56
C LEU A 442 -1.97 20.03 -10.99
N ILE A 443 -0.69 19.87 -11.36
CA ILE A 443 -0.20 20.21 -12.71
C ILE A 443 -0.86 19.31 -13.77
N PRO A 444 -0.69 17.98 -13.76
CA PRO A 444 -1.36 17.13 -14.73
C PRO A 444 -2.87 17.16 -14.58
N LEU A 445 -3.40 17.36 -13.37
CA LEU A 445 -4.85 17.51 -13.15
C LEU A 445 -5.42 18.75 -13.86
N TYR A 446 -4.72 19.87 -13.84
CA TYR A 446 -5.11 21.07 -14.59
C TYR A 446 -5.21 20.77 -16.09
N PHE A 447 -4.20 20.10 -16.68
CA PHE A 447 -4.25 19.74 -18.09
C PHE A 447 -5.35 18.72 -18.40
N LEU A 448 -5.65 17.82 -17.48
CA LEU A 448 -6.74 16.86 -17.61
C LEU A 448 -8.09 17.59 -17.67
N LEU A 449 -8.33 18.53 -16.76
CA LEU A 449 -9.57 19.32 -16.71
C LEU A 449 -9.74 20.20 -17.97
N LYS A 450 -8.64 20.78 -18.48
CA LYS A 450 -8.66 21.58 -19.72
C LYS A 450 -9.04 20.75 -20.96
N LYS A 451 -8.72 19.43 -20.98
CA LYS A 451 -9.09 18.51 -22.09
C LYS A 451 -10.53 18.02 -22.02
N GLY A 452 -11.29 18.44 -21.00
CA GLY A 452 -12.66 17.99 -20.76
C GLY A 452 -12.71 16.65 -20.02
N PHE A 453 -13.62 16.58 -19.05
CA PHE A 453 -13.75 15.44 -18.13
C PHE A 453 -14.87 14.48 -18.57
N ASP A 454 -15.82 14.96 -19.38
CA ASP A 454 -17.04 14.23 -19.72
C ASP A 454 -16.87 13.38 -21.00
N LEU A 455 -16.72 12.06 -20.77
CA LEU A 455 -16.83 11.06 -21.84
C LEU A 455 -18.31 10.80 -22.25
N LYS A 456 -19.28 11.21 -21.43
CA LYS A 456 -20.70 10.94 -21.66
C LYS A 456 -21.42 11.97 -22.52
N GLU A 457 -20.94 13.21 -22.60
CA GLU A 457 -21.54 14.21 -23.48
C GLU A 457 -21.23 13.95 -24.97
N ASP A 458 -20.01 13.49 -25.29
CA ASP A 458 -19.63 13.20 -26.67
C ASP A 458 -20.43 12.00 -27.24
N SER A 459 -20.62 10.93 -26.44
CA SER A 459 -21.40 9.77 -26.93
C SER A 459 -22.90 10.03 -27.00
N THR A 460 -23.44 10.89 -26.13
CA THR A 460 -24.86 11.26 -26.18
C THR A 460 -25.12 12.21 -27.34
N GLN A 461 -24.22 13.16 -27.62
CA GLN A 461 -24.33 14.06 -28.79
C GLN A 461 -24.08 13.33 -30.12
N GLU A 462 -23.21 12.32 -30.17
CA GLU A 462 -23.07 11.47 -31.37
C GLU A 462 -24.29 10.59 -31.60
N ILE A 463 -24.90 10.05 -30.55
CA ILE A 463 -26.14 9.26 -30.64
C ILE A 463 -27.32 10.18 -31.05
N GLU A 464 -27.44 11.39 -30.51
CA GLU A 464 -28.46 12.38 -30.92
C GLU A 464 -28.25 12.83 -32.35
N LYS A 465 -27.00 13.13 -32.77
CA LYS A 465 -26.71 13.47 -34.19
C LYS A 465 -26.98 12.31 -35.15
N LEU A 466 -26.73 11.05 -34.71
CA LEU A 466 -27.08 9.86 -35.52
C LEU A 466 -28.60 9.62 -35.60
N HIS A 467 -29.37 10.06 -34.61
CA HIS A 467 -30.84 10.03 -34.65
C HIS A 467 -31.43 11.17 -35.50
N GLU A 468 -30.82 12.37 -35.50
CA GLU A 468 -31.26 13.49 -36.34
C GLU A 468 -30.97 13.28 -37.83
N VAL A 469 -29.97 12.49 -38.20
CA VAL A 469 -29.62 12.16 -39.59
C VAL A 469 -30.52 11.03 -40.17
N LYS A 470 -31.31 10.35 -39.32
CA LYS A 470 -32.22 9.27 -39.74
C LYS A 470 -33.70 9.66 -39.82
N ILE A 471 -34.03 10.94 -39.64
CA ILE A 471 -35.36 11.54 -39.93
C ILE A 471 -35.20 12.43 -41.16
#